data_f1bd561a9af86d69ac3a3735c8ca45c7
#
_entry.id   f1bd561a9af86d69ac3a3735c8ca45c7
#
_cell.length_a   1.000
_cell.length_b   1.000
_cell.length_c   1.000
_cell.angle_alpha   90.00
_cell.angle_beta   90.00
_cell.angle_gamma   90.00
#
_symmetry.space_group_name_H-M   'P 1'
#
loop_
_entity.id
_entity.type
_entity.pdbx_description
1 polymer ?
#
loop_
_entity_poly.entity_id
_entity_poly.type
_entity_poly.pdbx_seq_one_letter_code
_entity_poly.pdbx_strand_id
1 'polypeptide(L)'
;MNNNECSVYKKCSGCQLMNMEYSRQLKWKQIKVERLMNVFGKVNRIVGMDNPYHYRNKVQTLFRTTKGGKIISGVYQSATNGIVGVESCLLNNKRADRIAIAVKTMLKRLNISTYNPKTGEGFLKNTLIRTAYNTGENMLVLVTAYEKFPQKQQFIEGILGLYPKITTIVQNINTSPDKMMLGSKVIVLYGSGKIQDVLCGCRFTVSPKSFYQVNPQQTEYLYNKAIELAQLQGNETVVDAYCGTGTIGIIAAKYAKQVVGVEINKQAIKDAKENALLNKRNNITFYAKDAG
;
A
#
# COMPACT_ATOMS: atom_id res chain seq x y z
N MET A 1 -21.93 22.82 8.46
CA MET A 1 -21.63 21.41 8.73
C MET A 1 -20.49 21.02 7.81
N ASN A 2 -19.33 20.60 8.35
CA ASN A 2 -18.18 20.22 7.51
C ASN A 2 -18.55 18.98 6.69
N ASN A 3 -18.68 19.12 5.39
CA ASN A 3 -19.02 18.04 4.43
C ASN A 3 -17.98 16.91 4.31
N ASN A 4 -16.96 16.89 5.19
CA ASN A 4 -15.82 15.96 5.15
C ASN A 4 -15.75 15.02 6.37
N GLU A 5 -16.86 14.80 7.07
CA GLU A 5 -16.87 13.84 8.17
C GLU A 5 -17.05 12.41 7.65
N CYS A 6 -16.13 11.52 8.04
CA CYS A 6 -16.22 10.10 7.72
C CYS A 6 -17.38 9.47 8.52
N SER A 7 -18.42 8.99 7.83
CA SER A 7 -19.62 8.40 8.43
C SER A 7 -19.33 7.18 9.33
N VAL A 8 -18.19 6.53 9.15
CA VAL A 8 -17.80 5.33 9.90
C VAL A 8 -16.64 5.57 10.88
N TYR A 9 -16.24 6.83 11.09
CA TYR A 9 -15.08 7.19 11.92
C TYR A 9 -15.08 6.51 13.31
N LYS A 10 -16.21 6.54 14.02
CA LYS A 10 -16.33 5.96 15.38
C LYS A 10 -16.23 4.42 15.40
N LYS A 11 -16.42 3.74 14.28
CA LYS A 11 -16.43 2.29 14.18
C LYS A 11 -15.18 1.74 13.49
N CYS A 12 -14.58 2.53 12.61
CA CYS A 12 -13.39 2.16 11.83
C CYS A 12 -12.11 2.46 12.61
N SER A 13 -11.16 1.53 12.62
CA SER A 13 -9.85 1.71 13.28
C SER A 13 -8.79 2.40 12.40
N GLY A 14 -9.17 2.87 11.20
CA GLY A 14 -8.21 3.37 10.22
C GLY A 14 -7.65 4.77 10.48
N CYS A 15 -8.33 5.60 11.29
CA CYS A 15 -7.98 6.99 11.53
C CYS A 15 -8.14 7.37 13.00
N GLN A 16 -7.15 8.09 13.56
CA GLN A 16 -7.21 8.59 14.94
C GLN A 16 -7.67 10.05 15.03
N LEU A 17 -7.47 10.84 13.97
CA LEU A 17 -7.68 12.31 14.00
C LEU A 17 -8.71 12.78 12.94
N MET A 18 -9.47 11.88 12.32
CA MET A 18 -10.38 12.24 11.22
C MET A 18 -11.55 13.15 11.66
N ASN A 19 -11.89 13.17 12.93
CA ASN A 19 -12.89 14.06 13.52
C ASN A 19 -12.39 15.48 13.79
N MET A 20 -11.15 15.76 13.45
CA MET A 20 -10.49 17.04 13.68
C MET A 20 -10.21 17.72 12.34
N GLU A 21 -10.38 19.03 12.24
CA GLU A 21 -9.96 19.81 11.09
C GLU A 21 -8.47 19.60 10.77
N TYR A 22 -8.11 19.60 9.50
CA TYR A 22 -6.73 19.28 9.07
C TYR A 22 -5.69 20.23 9.65
N SER A 23 -5.99 21.51 9.75
CA SER A 23 -5.14 22.52 10.41
C SER A 23 -4.84 22.16 11.87
N ARG A 24 -5.86 21.70 12.60
CA ARG A 24 -5.73 21.24 13.98
C ARG A 24 -4.95 19.92 14.07
N GLN A 25 -5.13 18.99 13.11
CA GLN A 25 -4.32 17.76 13.01
C GLN A 25 -2.83 18.10 12.86
N LEU A 26 -2.49 19.07 12.01
CA LEU A 26 -1.11 19.53 11.82
C LEU A 26 -0.55 20.12 13.11
N LYS A 27 -1.30 21.02 13.77
CA LYS A 27 -0.89 21.62 15.05
C LYS A 27 -0.67 20.55 16.12
N TRP A 28 -1.57 19.58 16.24
CA TRP A 28 -1.44 18.49 17.20
C TRP A 28 -0.18 17.66 16.95
N LYS A 29 0.11 17.32 15.69
CA LYS A 29 1.32 16.58 15.29
C LYS A 29 2.58 17.39 15.55
N GLN A 30 2.58 18.69 15.24
CA GLN A 30 3.70 19.60 15.51
C GLN A 30 4.04 19.61 17.00
N ILE A 31 3.07 19.87 17.88
CA ILE A 31 3.26 19.89 19.33
C ILE A 31 3.78 18.53 19.84
N LYS A 32 3.26 17.42 19.32
CA LYS A 32 3.71 16.09 19.71
C LYS A 32 5.18 15.86 19.39
N VAL A 33 5.64 16.25 18.19
CA VAL A 33 7.04 16.11 17.78
C VAL A 33 7.93 17.09 18.58
N GLU A 34 7.52 18.33 18.77
CA GLU A 34 8.24 19.30 19.58
C GLU A 34 8.50 18.79 21.01
N ARG A 35 7.49 18.22 21.67
CA ARG A 35 7.65 17.63 23.02
C ARG A 35 8.69 16.52 23.07
N LEU A 36 8.85 15.75 22.00
CA LEU A 36 9.80 14.64 21.94
C LEU A 36 11.21 15.08 21.53
N MET A 37 11.32 16.12 20.72
CA MET A 37 12.56 16.46 20.03
C MET A 37 13.23 17.74 20.52
N ASN A 38 12.53 18.62 21.26
CA ASN A 38 13.08 19.91 21.71
C ASN A 38 14.36 19.78 22.57
N VAL A 39 14.54 18.65 23.22
CA VAL A 39 15.79 18.36 24.00
C VAL A 39 17.02 18.20 23.09
N PHE A 40 16.81 17.88 21.80
CA PHE A 40 17.88 17.68 20.82
C PHE A 40 18.06 18.89 19.89
N GLY A 41 17.06 19.76 19.78
CA GLY A 41 17.11 20.93 18.94
C GLY A 41 15.74 21.47 18.52
N LYS A 42 15.75 22.60 17.80
CA LYS A 42 14.53 23.23 17.31
C LYS A 42 13.86 22.37 16.23
N VAL A 43 12.58 22.09 16.41
CA VAL A 43 11.75 21.40 15.42
C VAL A 43 11.25 22.42 14.38
N ASN A 44 11.50 22.14 13.11
CA ASN A 44 10.98 22.94 12.00
C ASN A 44 9.45 22.77 11.87
N ARG A 45 8.83 23.72 11.15
CA ARG A 45 7.39 23.70 10.90
C ARG A 45 7.00 22.43 10.13
N ILE A 46 5.92 21.79 10.57
CA ILE A 46 5.33 20.65 9.87
C ILE A 46 4.86 21.04 8.47
N VAL A 47 5.10 20.15 7.52
CA VAL A 47 4.63 20.31 6.14
C VAL A 47 3.39 19.43 5.94
N GLY A 48 2.28 20.09 5.68
CA GLY A 48 1.01 19.43 5.38
C GLY A 48 0.84 19.16 3.87
N MET A 49 -0.25 18.46 3.55
CA MET A 49 -0.72 18.30 2.17
C MET A 49 -1.73 19.42 1.85
N ASP A 50 -1.75 19.88 0.60
CA ASP A 50 -2.80 20.80 0.11
C ASP A 50 -4.17 20.09 0.12
N ASN A 51 -4.20 18.83 -0.30
CA ASN A 51 -5.37 17.96 -0.21
C ASN A 51 -5.05 16.69 0.56
N PRO A 52 -5.45 16.57 1.85
CA PRO A 52 -5.12 15.41 2.68
C PRO A 52 -6.05 14.20 2.47
N TYR A 53 -6.73 14.13 1.33
CA TYR A 53 -7.67 13.07 1.01
C TYR A 53 -7.22 12.26 -0.20
N HIS A 54 -7.72 11.01 -0.29
CA HIS A 54 -7.55 10.10 -1.42
C HIS A 54 -6.10 9.81 -1.85
N TYR A 55 -5.14 10.00 -0.94
CA TYR A 55 -3.72 9.81 -1.21
C TYR A 55 -3.25 8.35 -1.08
N ARG A 56 -3.98 7.51 -0.31
CA ARG A 56 -3.54 6.16 0.04
C ARG A 56 -3.55 5.25 -1.19
N ASN A 57 -2.37 4.89 -1.66
CA ASN A 57 -2.16 4.09 -2.87
C ASN A 57 -2.15 2.57 -2.62
N LYS A 58 -2.20 2.12 -1.37
CA LYS A 58 -2.32 0.71 -0.97
C LYS A 58 -3.54 0.54 -0.08
N VAL A 59 -4.53 -0.19 -0.58
CA VAL A 59 -5.82 -0.38 0.08
C VAL A 59 -6.09 -1.86 0.29
N GLN A 60 -6.51 -2.21 1.49
CA GLN A 60 -6.93 -3.56 1.85
C GLN A 60 -8.42 -3.54 2.13
N THR A 61 -9.17 -4.45 1.51
CA THR A 61 -10.61 -4.54 1.67
C THR A 61 -11.02 -5.97 2.02
N LEU A 62 -11.70 -6.12 3.13
CA LEU A 62 -12.30 -7.38 3.56
C LEU A 62 -13.65 -7.59 2.89
N PHE A 63 -14.02 -8.85 2.66
CA PHE A 63 -15.33 -9.23 2.15
C PHE A 63 -15.97 -10.24 3.08
N ARG A 64 -17.25 -10.07 3.38
CA ARG A 64 -18.04 -11.01 4.21
C ARG A 64 -19.46 -11.08 3.73
N THR A 65 -20.01 -12.26 3.77
CA THR A 65 -21.44 -12.50 3.58
C THR A 65 -22.14 -12.39 4.93
N THR A 66 -23.15 -11.54 5.03
CA THR A 66 -24.00 -11.39 6.22
C THR A 66 -24.93 -12.59 6.37
N LYS A 67 -25.57 -12.74 7.54
CA LYS A 67 -26.60 -13.79 7.76
C LYS A 67 -27.74 -13.74 6.74
N GLY A 68 -28.07 -12.54 6.23
CA GLY A 68 -29.08 -12.34 5.17
C GLY A 68 -28.53 -12.50 3.75
N GLY A 69 -27.36 -13.09 3.53
CA GLY A 69 -26.80 -13.36 2.19
C GLY A 69 -26.18 -12.14 1.49
N LYS A 70 -26.23 -10.93 2.08
CA LYS A 70 -25.64 -9.72 1.47
C LYS A 70 -24.12 -9.72 1.65
N ILE A 71 -23.37 -9.53 0.56
CA ILE A 71 -21.93 -9.31 0.61
C ILE A 71 -21.66 -7.86 1.02
N ILE A 72 -20.90 -7.67 2.10
CA ILE A 72 -20.33 -6.38 2.53
C ILE A 72 -18.84 -6.33 2.25
N SER A 73 -18.34 -5.16 1.88
CA SER A 73 -16.90 -4.86 1.73
C SER A 73 -16.52 -3.76 2.69
N GLY A 74 -15.34 -3.84 3.29
CA GLY A 74 -14.91 -2.85 4.27
C GLY A 74 -13.64 -3.20 5.02
N VAL A 75 -13.56 -2.73 6.26
CA VAL A 75 -12.39 -2.87 7.14
C VAL A 75 -12.80 -3.47 8.48
N TYR A 76 -11.82 -3.94 9.24
CA TYR A 76 -12.09 -4.39 10.61
C TYR A 76 -12.68 -3.26 11.46
N GLN A 77 -13.67 -3.61 12.26
CA GLN A 77 -14.20 -2.75 13.31
C GLN A 77 -13.17 -2.62 14.44
N SER A 78 -13.03 -1.42 14.99
CA SER A 78 -12.16 -1.20 16.15
C SER A 78 -12.52 -2.13 17.32
N ALA A 79 -11.49 -2.68 17.97
CA ALA A 79 -11.60 -3.57 19.14
C ALA A 79 -12.42 -4.86 18.92
N THR A 80 -12.83 -5.20 17.71
CA THR A 80 -13.61 -6.41 17.42
C THR A 80 -13.09 -7.13 16.17
N ASN A 81 -13.64 -8.34 15.89
CA ASN A 81 -13.45 -9.05 14.63
C ASN A 81 -14.59 -8.78 13.62
N GLY A 82 -15.47 -7.83 13.92
CA GLY A 82 -16.54 -7.38 13.03
C GLY A 82 -15.99 -6.63 11.82
N ILE A 83 -16.82 -6.44 10.80
CA ILE A 83 -16.50 -5.62 9.64
C ILE A 83 -17.41 -4.41 9.62
N VAL A 84 -16.81 -3.24 9.43
CA VAL A 84 -17.50 -2.00 9.08
C VAL A 84 -17.56 -1.92 7.56
N GLY A 85 -18.78 -1.87 7.01
CA GLY A 85 -18.97 -1.68 5.57
C GLY A 85 -18.47 -0.28 5.15
N VAL A 86 -17.55 -0.25 4.18
CA VAL A 86 -16.98 0.98 3.63
C VAL A 86 -16.82 0.79 2.13
N GLU A 87 -17.60 1.52 1.34
CA GLU A 87 -17.49 1.50 -0.13
C GLU A 87 -16.69 2.69 -0.67
N SER A 88 -16.59 3.77 0.12
CA SER A 88 -15.77 4.94 -0.18
C SER A 88 -15.09 5.41 1.09
N CYS A 89 -13.76 5.52 1.05
CA CYS A 89 -12.95 6.00 2.16
C CYS A 89 -12.27 7.31 1.78
N LEU A 90 -12.34 8.32 2.65
CA LEU A 90 -11.72 9.62 2.41
C LEU A 90 -10.19 9.55 2.25
N LEU A 91 -9.53 8.52 2.75
CA LEU A 91 -8.08 8.35 2.59
C LEU A 91 -7.70 7.52 1.38
N ASN A 92 -8.53 6.53 0.99
CA ASN A 92 -8.21 5.63 -0.11
C ASN A 92 -8.18 6.37 -1.45
N ASN A 93 -7.26 5.99 -2.31
CA ASN A 93 -7.33 6.38 -3.71
C ASN A 93 -8.68 5.92 -4.30
N LYS A 94 -9.40 6.82 -4.95
CA LYS A 94 -10.73 6.55 -5.52
C LYS A 94 -10.74 5.38 -6.51
N ARG A 95 -9.62 5.13 -7.20
CA ARG A 95 -9.47 3.97 -8.09
C ARG A 95 -9.54 2.66 -7.31
N ALA A 96 -8.89 2.60 -6.14
CA ALA A 96 -8.90 1.41 -5.30
C ALA A 96 -10.30 1.09 -4.77
N ASP A 97 -11.06 2.09 -4.34
CA ASP A 97 -12.45 1.89 -3.89
C ASP A 97 -13.33 1.37 -5.04
N ARG A 98 -13.19 1.91 -6.25
CA ARG A 98 -13.92 1.43 -7.44
C ARG A 98 -13.58 -0.01 -7.80
N ILE A 99 -12.30 -0.40 -7.71
CA ILE A 99 -11.87 -1.79 -7.93
C ILE A 99 -12.47 -2.71 -6.86
N ALA A 100 -12.49 -2.31 -5.59
CA ALA A 100 -13.12 -3.10 -4.52
C ALA A 100 -14.63 -3.30 -4.74
N ILE A 101 -15.33 -2.26 -5.22
CA ILE A 101 -16.75 -2.35 -5.61
C ILE A 101 -16.93 -3.32 -6.79
N ALA A 102 -16.06 -3.25 -7.80
CA ALA A 102 -16.12 -4.16 -8.95
C ALA A 102 -15.89 -5.63 -8.50
N VAL A 103 -14.95 -5.89 -7.59
CA VAL A 103 -14.76 -7.22 -7.00
C VAL A 103 -16.03 -7.68 -6.30
N LYS A 104 -16.65 -6.85 -5.46
CA LYS A 104 -17.92 -7.16 -4.77
C LYS A 104 -19.04 -7.52 -5.76
N THR A 105 -19.14 -6.78 -6.85
CA THR A 105 -20.10 -7.03 -7.94
C THR A 105 -19.86 -8.40 -8.57
N MET A 106 -18.61 -8.75 -8.87
CA MET A 106 -18.26 -10.03 -9.47
C MET A 106 -18.49 -11.21 -8.52
N LEU A 107 -18.18 -11.07 -7.24
CA LEU A 107 -18.50 -12.09 -6.23
C LEU A 107 -20.00 -12.42 -6.22
N LYS A 108 -20.84 -11.39 -6.24
CA LYS A 108 -22.30 -11.55 -6.29
C LYS A 108 -22.76 -12.19 -7.60
N ARG A 109 -22.29 -11.67 -8.75
CA ARG A 109 -22.69 -12.13 -10.08
C ARG A 109 -22.35 -13.60 -10.34
N LEU A 110 -21.19 -14.04 -9.88
CA LEU A 110 -20.69 -15.40 -10.08
C LEU A 110 -20.92 -16.34 -8.87
N ASN A 111 -21.66 -15.88 -7.86
CA ASN A 111 -21.92 -16.62 -6.63
C ASN A 111 -20.61 -17.16 -5.96
N ILE A 112 -19.54 -16.38 -6.00
CA ILE A 112 -18.27 -16.75 -5.38
C ILE A 112 -18.32 -16.40 -3.90
N SER A 113 -18.05 -17.41 -3.04
CA SER A 113 -18.14 -17.29 -1.59
C SER A 113 -17.07 -16.38 -0.99
N THR A 114 -17.43 -15.63 0.04
CA THR A 114 -16.47 -14.93 0.91
C THR A 114 -16.05 -15.83 2.06
N TYR A 115 -14.80 -15.74 2.50
CA TYR A 115 -14.27 -16.55 3.59
C TYR A 115 -14.90 -16.15 4.94
N ASN A 116 -15.35 -17.15 5.68
CA ASN A 116 -15.84 -17.00 7.04
C ASN A 116 -14.77 -17.48 8.06
N PRO A 117 -14.17 -16.58 8.86
CA PRO A 117 -13.10 -16.97 9.79
C PRO A 117 -13.59 -17.81 10.97
N LYS A 118 -14.91 -17.91 11.22
CA LYS A 118 -15.47 -18.75 12.28
C LYS A 118 -15.58 -20.21 11.87
N THR A 119 -15.94 -20.46 10.61
CA THR A 119 -16.11 -21.83 10.08
C THR A 119 -14.89 -22.32 9.30
N GLY A 120 -14.00 -21.40 8.88
CA GLY A 120 -12.88 -21.73 8.01
C GLY A 120 -13.28 -21.90 6.53
N GLU A 121 -14.55 -21.67 6.18
CA GLU A 121 -15.09 -21.91 4.86
C GLU A 121 -15.15 -20.65 4.00
N GLY A 122 -15.23 -20.86 2.68
CA GLY A 122 -15.34 -19.81 1.67
C GLY A 122 -14.03 -19.50 0.98
N PHE A 123 -14.11 -18.76 -0.13
CA PHE A 123 -12.99 -18.56 -1.05
C PHE A 123 -12.23 -17.25 -0.81
N LEU A 124 -12.89 -16.09 -1.03
CA LEU A 124 -12.21 -14.79 -0.97
C LEU A 124 -12.14 -14.26 0.46
N LYS A 125 -10.93 -14.08 0.97
CA LYS A 125 -10.67 -13.48 2.30
C LYS A 125 -10.70 -11.96 2.25
N ASN A 126 -9.89 -11.39 1.37
CA ASN A 126 -9.71 -9.95 1.22
C ASN A 126 -9.09 -9.63 -0.14
N THR A 127 -8.96 -8.34 -0.43
CA THR A 127 -8.15 -7.85 -1.54
C THR A 127 -7.08 -6.89 -1.02
N LEU A 128 -5.93 -6.88 -1.71
CA LEU A 128 -4.95 -5.81 -1.65
C LEU A 128 -4.95 -5.11 -3.00
N ILE A 129 -5.25 -3.82 -3.03
CA ILE A 129 -5.26 -3.02 -4.25
C ILE A 129 -4.14 -1.99 -4.15
N ARG A 130 -3.31 -1.92 -5.18
CA ARG A 130 -2.27 -0.91 -5.33
C ARG A 130 -2.54 -0.04 -6.55
N THR A 131 -2.42 1.26 -6.38
CA THR A 131 -2.65 2.24 -7.45
C THR A 131 -1.40 3.09 -7.60
N ALA A 132 -0.66 2.93 -8.69
CA ALA A 132 0.47 3.78 -9.00
C ALA A 132 0.02 5.22 -9.20
N TYR A 133 0.69 6.16 -8.55
CA TYR A 133 0.28 7.56 -8.52
C TYR A 133 0.58 8.25 -9.86
N ASN A 134 1.81 8.13 -10.33
CA ASN A 134 2.29 8.83 -11.51
C ASN A 134 2.02 8.07 -12.82
N THR A 135 2.10 6.72 -12.83
CA THR A 135 1.87 5.93 -14.06
C THR A 135 0.40 5.59 -14.30
N GLY A 136 -0.42 5.64 -13.24
CA GLY A 136 -1.83 5.25 -13.35
C GLY A 136 -2.10 3.76 -13.33
N GLU A 137 -1.09 2.90 -13.25
CA GLU A 137 -1.22 1.45 -13.19
C GLU A 137 -1.95 0.99 -11.92
N ASN A 138 -2.71 -0.11 -12.02
CA ASN A 138 -3.49 -0.64 -10.91
C ASN A 138 -3.30 -2.16 -10.80
N MET A 139 -2.96 -2.61 -9.61
CA MET A 139 -2.84 -4.03 -9.26
C MET A 139 -3.99 -4.44 -8.36
N LEU A 140 -4.66 -5.53 -8.72
CA LEU A 140 -5.61 -6.23 -7.87
C LEU A 140 -4.99 -7.54 -7.38
N VAL A 141 -4.81 -7.67 -6.07
CA VAL A 141 -4.44 -8.93 -5.42
C VAL A 141 -5.66 -9.51 -4.73
N LEU A 142 -6.08 -10.69 -5.15
CA LEU A 142 -7.16 -11.47 -4.55
C LEU A 142 -6.55 -12.44 -3.54
N VAL A 143 -6.82 -12.25 -2.26
CA VAL A 143 -6.34 -13.15 -1.21
C VAL A 143 -7.39 -14.23 -0.97
N THR A 144 -7.03 -15.48 -1.27
CA THR A 144 -7.96 -16.62 -1.28
C THR A 144 -7.56 -17.68 -0.25
N ALA A 145 -8.53 -18.39 0.29
CA ALA A 145 -8.30 -19.45 1.27
C ALA A 145 -7.67 -20.70 0.64
N TYR A 146 -7.91 -20.92 -0.64
CA TYR A 146 -7.37 -22.06 -1.41
C TYR A 146 -7.07 -21.66 -2.85
N GLU A 147 -6.36 -22.54 -3.56
CA GLU A 147 -5.83 -22.25 -4.89
C GLU A 147 -6.87 -22.33 -6.02
N LYS A 148 -7.75 -23.34 -5.96
CA LYS A 148 -8.76 -23.58 -7.02
C LYS A 148 -9.72 -22.39 -7.10
N PHE A 149 -9.56 -21.54 -8.12
CA PHE A 149 -10.39 -20.35 -8.29
C PHE A 149 -11.70 -20.73 -9.01
N PRO A 150 -12.86 -20.60 -8.34
CA PRO A 150 -14.15 -20.85 -8.97
C PRO A 150 -14.40 -19.86 -10.11
N GLN A 151 -14.80 -20.35 -11.30
CA GLN A 151 -15.16 -19.49 -12.44
C GLN A 151 -14.09 -18.44 -12.79
N LYS A 152 -12.80 -18.82 -12.69
CA LYS A 152 -11.65 -17.91 -12.82
C LYS A 152 -11.74 -17.04 -14.08
N GLN A 153 -12.00 -17.65 -15.24
CA GLN A 153 -12.01 -16.92 -16.50
C GLN A 153 -13.11 -15.86 -16.54
N GLN A 154 -14.36 -16.24 -16.16
CA GLN A 154 -15.48 -15.30 -16.11
C GLN A 154 -15.25 -14.17 -15.12
N PHE A 155 -14.55 -14.46 -14.00
CA PHE A 155 -14.19 -13.43 -13.03
C PHE A 155 -13.21 -12.42 -13.63
N ILE A 156 -12.14 -12.88 -14.29
CA ILE A 156 -11.12 -12.02 -14.91
C ILE A 156 -11.74 -11.14 -16.00
N GLU A 157 -12.47 -11.74 -16.92
CA GLU A 157 -13.14 -11.00 -18.01
C GLU A 157 -14.16 -9.98 -17.46
N GLY A 158 -14.97 -10.41 -16.50
CA GLY A 158 -15.97 -9.55 -15.91
C GLY A 158 -15.37 -8.38 -15.12
N ILE A 159 -14.29 -8.59 -14.35
CA ILE A 159 -13.64 -7.50 -13.59
C ILE A 159 -12.93 -6.52 -14.52
N LEU A 160 -12.30 -6.99 -15.61
CA LEU A 160 -11.68 -6.15 -16.62
C LEU A 160 -12.74 -5.36 -17.40
N GLY A 161 -13.91 -5.94 -17.67
CA GLY A 161 -15.04 -5.23 -18.25
C GLY A 161 -15.59 -4.14 -17.36
N LEU A 162 -15.66 -4.37 -16.04
CA LEU A 162 -16.12 -3.36 -15.07
C LEU A 162 -15.07 -2.28 -14.79
N TYR A 163 -13.80 -2.62 -14.84
CA TYR A 163 -12.69 -1.69 -14.61
C TYR A 163 -11.48 -1.98 -15.52
N PRO A 164 -11.53 -1.53 -16.79
CA PRO A 164 -10.49 -1.81 -17.80
C PRO A 164 -9.09 -1.29 -17.46
N LYS A 165 -8.98 -0.36 -16.50
CA LYS A 165 -7.70 0.23 -16.07
C LYS A 165 -6.92 -0.66 -15.09
N ILE A 166 -7.35 -1.90 -14.83
CA ILE A 166 -6.55 -2.87 -14.09
C ILE A 166 -5.39 -3.33 -14.98
N THR A 167 -4.15 -3.12 -14.53
CA THR A 167 -2.93 -3.50 -15.25
C THR A 167 -2.55 -4.93 -14.98
N THR A 168 -2.81 -5.41 -13.76
CA THR A 168 -2.48 -6.79 -13.36
C THR A 168 -3.40 -7.32 -12.27
N ILE A 169 -3.68 -8.62 -12.34
CA ILE A 169 -4.47 -9.36 -11.34
C ILE A 169 -3.63 -10.52 -10.82
N VAL A 170 -3.56 -10.63 -9.50
CA VAL A 170 -2.78 -11.65 -8.80
C VAL A 170 -3.67 -12.38 -7.81
N GLN A 171 -3.56 -13.71 -7.76
CA GLN A 171 -4.10 -14.51 -6.66
C GLN A 171 -2.99 -14.78 -5.65
N ASN A 172 -3.24 -14.46 -4.41
CA ASN A 172 -2.39 -14.81 -3.28
C ASN A 172 -3.12 -15.85 -2.43
N ILE A 173 -2.53 -17.03 -2.27
CA ILE A 173 -3.12 -18.11 -1.49
C ILE A 173 -2.66 -17.96 -0.04
N ASN A 174 -3.62 -17.74 0.86
CA ASN A 174 -3.42 -17.66 2.29
C ASN A 174 -4.32 -18.70 3.00
N THR A 175 -3.77 -19.85 3.29
CA THR A 175 -4.45 -20.96 3.99
C THR A 175 -4.48 -20.76 5.51
N SER A 176 -3.66 -19.84 6.05
CA SER A 176 -3.61 -19.59 7.49
C SER A 176 -4.92 -19.01 8.03
N PRO A 177 -5.40 -19.48 9.18
CA PRO A 177 -6.58 -18.91 9.86
C PRO A 177 -6.26 -17.57 10.54
N ASP A 178 -4.98 -17.24 10.67
CA ASP A 178 -4.54 -16.01 11.33
C ASP A 178 -4.87 -14.74 10.54
N LYS A 179 -4.57 -13.58 11.16
CA LYS A 179 -4.80 -12.26 10.56
C LYS A 179 -3.74 -11.84 9.54
N MET A 180 -2.78 -12.72 9.20
CA MET A 180 -1.81 -12.41 8.15
C MET A 180 -2.52 -12.12 6.84
N MET A 181 -2.21 -10.97 6.26
CA MET A 181 -2.93 -10.50 5.08
C MET A 181 -2.57 -11.29 3.82
N LEU A 182 -1.31 -11.66 3.65
CA LEU A 182 -0.79 -12.35 2.47
C LEU A 182 -0.13 -13.67 2.85
N GLY A 183 -0.47 -14.72 2.13
CA GLY A 183 0.20 -16.02 2.19
C GLY A 183 1.52 -16.04 1.38
N SER A 184 2.18 -17.19 1.37
CA SER A 184 3.46 -17.37 0.66
C SER A 184 3.30 -17.48 -0.85
N LYS A 185 2.30 -18.23 -1.31
CA LYS A 185 2.08 -18.56 -2.73
C LYS A 185 1.37 -17.43 -3.48
N VAL A 186 1.93 -17.09 -4.65
CA VAL A 186 1.42 -16.03 -5.54
C VAL A 186 1.27 -16.62 -6.95
N ILE A 187 0.12 -16.39 -7.60
CA ILE A 187 -0.18 -16.81 -8.97
C ILE A 187 -0.61 -15.55 -9.74
N VAL A 188 0.03 -15.27 -10.85
CA VAL A 188 -0.37 -14.19 -11.77
C VAL A 188 -1.55 -14.69 -12.60
N LEU A 189 -2.68 -13.98 -12.54
CA LEU A 189 -3.89 -14.31 -13.28
C LEU A 189 -4.03 -13.47 -14.56
N TYR A 190 -3.52 -12.24 -14.52
CA TYR A 190 -3.54 -11.31 -15.66
C TYR A 190 -2.39 -10.30 -15.54
N GLY A 191 -1.81 -9.88 -16.65
CA GLY A 191 -0.70 -8.93 -16.70
C GLY A 191 0.62 -9.49 -16.16
N SER A 192 1.52 -8.61 -15.69
CA SER A 192 2.88 -8.97 -15.27
C SER A 192 3.01 -9.47 -13.83
N GLY A 193 1.97 -9.32 -13.01
CA GLY A 193 2.05 -9.55 -11.56
C GLY A 193 2.69 -8.40 -10.77
N LYS A 194 3.12 -7.34 -11.44
CA LYS A 194 3.76 -6.15 -10.87
C LYS A 194 3.16 -4.89 -11.49
N ILE A 195 3.32 -3.74 -10.83
CA ILE A 195 3.05 -2.41 -11.38
C ILE A 195 4.29 -1.55 -11.30
N GLN A 196 4.35 -0.50 -12.09
CA GLN A 196 5.41 0.50 -12.03
C GLN A 196 4.85 1.83 -11.53
N ASP A 197 5.65 2.56 -10.76
CA ASP A 197 5.37 3.93 -10.38
C ASP A 197 6.63 4.79 -10.49
N VAL A 198 6.49 6.10 -10.48
CA VAL A 198 7.59 7.06 -10.47
C VAL A 198 7.59 7.80 -9.14
N LEU A 199 8.76 7.93 -8.52
CA LEU A 199 8.96 8.64 -7.25
C LEU A 199 10.29 9.40 -7.31
N CYS A 200 10.30 10.72 -7.07
CA CYS A 200 11.48 11.57 -7.20
C CYS A 200 12.23 11.40 -8.53
N GLY A 201 11.49 11.23 -9.64
CA GLY A 201 12.04 11.00 -10.96
C GLY A 201 12.75 9.65 -11.17
N CYS A 202 12.60 8.69 -10.25
CA CYS A 202 13.03 7.30 -10.42
C CYS A 202 11.82 6.41 -10.62
N ARG A 203 11.97 5.40 -11.49
CA ARG A 203 10.94 4.40 -11.77
C ARG A 203 11.11 3.19 -10.85
N PHE A 204 10.03 2.75 -10.22
CA PHE A 204 10.04 1.61 -9.32
C PHE A 204 9.02 0.56 -9.73
N THR A 205 9.45 -0.68 -9.77
CA THR A 205 8.58 -1.85 -9.89
C THR A 205 8.10 -2.26 -8.50
N VAL A 206 6.79 -2.38 -8.33
CA VAL A 206 6.15 -2.70 -7.06
C VAL A 206 5.44 -4.05 -7.19
N SER A 207 5.87 -5.03 -6.39
CA SER A 207 5.26 -6.36 -6.32
C SER A 207 4.13 -6.41 -5.28
N PRO A 208 3.30 -7.46 -5.25
CA PRO A 208 2.23 -7.60 -4.24
C PRO A 208 2.71 -7.46 -2.80
N LYS A 209 3.88 -8.01 -2.48
CA LYS A 209 4.46 -8.06 -1.12
C LYS A 209 5.43 -6.92 -0.80
N SER A 210 5.90 -6.15 -1.79
CA SER A 210 6.85 -5.06 -1.57
C SER A 210 6.30 -4.02 -0.60
N PHE A 211 7.17 -3.52 0.27
CA PHE A 211 6.87 -2.26 0.96
C PHE A 211 7.02 -1.11 -0.05
N TYR A 212 6.04 -0.25 -0.11
CA TYR A 212 6.07 1.01 -0.86
C TYR A 212 5.22 2.03 -0.11
N GLN A 213 5.71 3.24 0.02
CA GLN A 213 5.06 4.29 0.81
C GLN A 213 3.65 4.59 0.30
N VAL A 214 2.70 4.71 1.23
CA VAL A 214 1.27 4.81 0.89
C VAL A 214 0.80 6.21 0.53
N ASN A 215 1.62 7.23 0.78
CA ASN A 215 1.36 8.62 0.42
C ASN A 215 2.48 9.14 -0.51
N PRO A 216 2.34 9.01 -1.82
CA PRO A 216 3.40 9.36 -2.77
C PRO A 216 3.84 10.83 -2.69
N GLN A 217 2.90 11.77 -2.59
CA GLN A 217 3.20 13.20 -2.52
C GLN A 217 4.06 13.56 -1.31
N GLN A 218 3.67 13.08 -0.12
CA GLN A 218 4.47 13.32 1.10
C GLN A 218 5.79 12.55 1.09
N THR A 219 5.83 11.41 0.42
CA THR A 219 7.07 10.64 0.26
C THR A 219 8.06 11.37 -0.64
N GLU A 220 7.62 11.95 -1.75
CA GLU A 220 8.49 12.76 -2.61
C GLU A 220 9.04 13.97 -1.84
N TYR A 221 8.19 14.68 -1.11
CA TYR A 221 8.64 15.78 -0.26
C TYR A 221 9.68 15.33 0.77
N LEU A 222 9.37 14.23 1.51
CA LEU A 222 10.26 13.69 2.54
C LEU A 222 11.61 13.26 1.98
N TYR A 223 11.62 12.55 0.86
CA TYR A 223 12.86 12.03 0.26
C TYR A 223 13.70 13.16 -0.34
N ASN A 224 13.08 14.09 -1.05
CA ASN A 224 13.80 15.26 -1.57
C ASN A 224 14.38 16.10 -0.42
N LYS A 225 13.65 16.27 0.68
CA LYS A 225 14.15 16.99 1.86
C LYS A 225 15.29 16.25 2.56
N ALA A 226 15.23 14.93 2.65
CA ALA A 226 16.33 14.12 3.19
C ALA A 226 17.61 14.25 2.34
N ILE A 227 17.49 14.21 1.01
CA ILE A 227 18.62 14.40 0.09
C ILE A 227 19.18 15.82 0.20
N GLU A 228 18.32 16.85 0.25
CA GLU A 228 18.73 18.23 0.45
C GLU A 228 19.54 18.41 1.75
N LEU A 229 19.04 17.85 2.86
CA LEU A 229 19.71 17.96 4.16
C LEU A 229 20.99 17.13 4.25
N ALA A 230 21.12 16.07 3.47
CA ALA A 230 22.35 15.29 3.39
C ALA A 230 23.50 16.03 2.70
N GLN A 231 23.21 17.11 1.94
CA GLN A 231 24.21 17.96 1.27
C GLN A 231 25.28 17.19 0.49
N LEU A 232 24.87 16.11 -0.19
CA LEU A 232 25.77 15.24 -0.93
C LEU A 232 26.51 15.98 -2.05
N GLN A 233 27.85 15.83 -2.09
CA GLN A 233 28.74 16.48 -3.06
C GLN A 233 29.27 15.51 -4.13
N GLY A 234 28.84 14.25 -4.11
CA GLY A 234 29.24 13.24 -5.07
C GLY A 234 30.47 12.42 -4.70
N ASN A 235 31.03 12.61 -3.50
CA ASN A 235 32.19 11.88 -2.98
C ASN A 235 31.87 10.97 -1.76
N GLU A 236 30.61 11.02 -1.26
CA GLU A 236 30.20 10.30 -0.08
C GLU A 236 29.77 8.86 -0.38
N THR A 237 29.89 8.02 0.65
CA THR A 237 29.22 6.72 0.73
C THR A 237 27.99 6.87 1.62
N VAL A 238 26.81 6.61 1.03
CA VAL A 238 25.53 6.62 1.75
C VAL A 238 25.14 5.20 2.14
N VAL A 239 24.72 5.00 3.39
CA VAL A 239 24.18 3.72 3.89
C VAL A 239 22.68 3.85 4.10
N ASP A 240 21.91 3.00 3.41
CA ASP A 240 20.47 2.81 3.58
C ASP A 240 20.24 1.53 4.37
N ALA A 241 20.14 1.66 5.70
CA ALA A 241 20.27 0.54 6.64
C ALA A 241 19.04 -0.39 6.67
N TYR A 242 17.87 0.06 6.24
CA TYR A 242 16.64 -0.74 6.14
C TYR A 242 15.97 -0.44 4.80
N CYS A 243 16.72 -0.73 3.73
CA CYS A 243 16.44 -0.17 2.41
C CYS A 243 15.15 -0.67 1.75
N GLY A 244 14.55 -1.76 2.23
CA GLY A 244 13.37 -2.34 1.61
C GLY A 244 13.61 -2.65 0.12
N THR A 245 12.78 -2.06 -0.76
CA THR A 245 12.94 -2.18 -2.22
C THR A 245 13.90 -1.14 -2.82
N GLY A 246 14.73 -0.51 -1.99
CA GLY A 246 15.80 0.40 -2.38
C GLY A 246 15.35 1.81 -2.78
N THR A 247 14.16 2.24 -2.40
CA THR A 247 13.59 3.48 -2.93
C THR A 247 14.44 4.71 -2.63
N ILE A 248 14.79 4.96 -1.36
CA ILE A 248 15.58 6.15 -1.00
C ILE A 248 17.05 6.00 -1.42
N GLY A 249 17.63 4.79 -1.28
CA GLY A 249 19.00 4.53 -1.71
C GLY A 249 19.21 4.75 -3.21
N ILE A 250 18.28 4.32 -4.06
CA ILE A 250 18.33 4.53 -5.53
C ILE A 250 18.21 6.03 -5.88
N ILE A 251 17.40 6.78 -5.14
CA ILE A 251 17.29 8.24 -5.31
C ILE A 251 18.60 8.91 -4.87
N ALA A 252 19.17 8.53 -3.71
CA ALA A 252 20.42 9.06 -3.20
C ALA A 252 21.61 8.76 -4.15
N ALA A 253 21.58 7.61 -4.84
CA ALA A 253 22.61 7.23 -5.81
C ALA A 253 22.77 8.19 -7.00
N LYS A 254 21.84 9.14 -7.18
CA LYS A 254 22.00 10.24 -8.14
C LYS A 254 23.06 11.26 -7.70
N TYR A 255 23.29 11.38 -6.41
CA TYR A 255 24.05 12.47 -5.79
C TYR A 255 25.27 11.98 -5.01
N ALA A 256 25.37 10.69 -4.67
CA ALA A 256 26.45 10.08 -3.91
C ALA A 256 27.45 9.36 -4.82
N LYS A 257 28.71 9.22 -4.37
CA LYS A 257 29.72 8.37 -5.02
C LYS A 257 29.28 6.90 -5.00
N GLN A 258 28.82 6.42 -3.85
CA GLN A 258 28.40 5.05 -3.64
C GLN A 258 27.25 4.98 -2.66
N VAL A 259 26.38 3.98 -2.83
CA VAL A 259 25.29 3.67 -1.89
C VAL A 259 25.39 2.20 -1.49
N VAL A 260 25.17 1.92 -0.21
CA VAL A 260 25.07 0.56 0.35
C VAL A 260 23.69 0.39 0.96
N GLY A 261 22.89 -0.52 0.39
CA GLY A 261 21.57 -0.87 0.92
C GLY A 261 21.62 -2.17 1.71
N VAL A 262 21.05 -2.19 2.91
CA VAL A 262 20.96 -3.40 3.76
C VAL A 262 19.49 -3.65 4.11
N GLU A 263 19.03 -4.89 3.97
CA GLU A 263 17.65 -5.30 4.26
C GLU A 263 17.64 -6.81 4.55
N ILE A 264 16.94 -7.22 5.59
CA ILE A 264 16.84 -8.63 5.98
C ILE A 264 16.00 -9.46 5.01
N ASN A 265 15.01 -8.84 4.37
CA ASN A 265 14.09 -9.52 3.45
C ASN A 265 14.74 -9.75 2.08
N LYS A 266 15.11 -11.00 1.80
CA LYS A 266 15.72 -11.41 0.52
C LYS A 266 14.91 -11.04 -0.71
N GLN A 267 13.57 -11.08 -0.63
CA GLN A 267 12.72 -10.71 -1.77
C GLN A 267 12.76 -9.18 -2.01
N ALA A 268 12.76 -8.39 -0.95
CA ALA A 268 12.92 -6.94 -1.06
C ALA A 268 14.27 -6.55 -1.70
N ILE A 269 15.34 -7.25 -1.34
CA ILE A 269 16.66 -7.07 -1.98
C ILE A 269 16.64 -7.42 -3.47
N LYS A 270 15.92 -8.50 -3.85
CA LYS A 270 15.76 -8.82 -5.27
C LYS A 270 15.04 -7.69 -6.01
N ASP A 271 13.94 -7.20 -5.45
CA ASP A 271 13.19 -6.08 -6.01
C ASP A 271 14.06 -4.79 -6.05
N ALA A 272 14.89 -4.54 -5.04
CA ALA A 272 15.82 -3.40 -5.00
C ALA A 272 16.87 -3.44 -6.12
N LYS A 273 17.46 -4.61 -6.38
CA LYS A 273 18.42 -4.81 -7.49
C LYS A 273 17.76 -4.59 -8.84
N GLU A 274 16.56 -5.13 -9.06
CA GLU A 274 15.77 -4.90 -10.28
C GLU A 274 15.47 -3.39 -10.46
N ASN A 275 15.11 -2.68 -9.38
CA ASN A 275 14.84 -1.26 -9.40
C ASN A 275 16.10 -0.42 -9.67
N ALA A 276 17.27 -0.80 -9.14
CA ALA A 276 18.53 -0.11 -9.43
C ALA A 276 18.88 -0.22 -10.92
N LEU A 277 18.78 -1.42 -11.49
CA LEU A 277 19.00 -1.66 -12.93
C LEU A 277 18.03 -0.85 -13.79
N LEU A 278 16.74 -0.83 -13.44
CA LEU A 278 15.70 -0.06 -14.13
C LEU A 278 16.04 1.44 -14.19
N ASN A 279 16.70 1.96 -13.14
CA ASN A 279 17.13 3.35 -13.04
C ASN A 279 18.59 3.61 -13.49
N LYS A 280 19.27 2.59 -14.06
CA LYS A 280 20.66 2.68 -14.51
C LYS A 280 21.60 3.15 -13.39
N ARG A 281 21.40 2.65 -12.16
CA ARG A 281 22.25 2.96 -11.00
C ARG A 281 23.26 1.84 -10.77
N ASN A 282 24.52 2.09 -11.13
CA ASN A 282 25.62 1.13 -11.01
C ASN A 282 26.45 1.35 -9.74
N ASN A 283 26.22 2.48 -9.04
CA ASN A 283 26.92 2.90 -7.83
C ASN A 283 26.15 2.52 -6.56
N ILE A 284 25.29 1.52 -6.61
CA ILE A 284 24.57 1.01 -5.43
C ILE A 284 24.74 -0.51 -5.30
N THR A 285 25.04 -0.98 -4.08
CA THR A 285 25.17 -2.39 -3.75
C THR A 285 24.16 -2.76 -2.66
N PHE A 286 23.52 -3.93 -2.78
CA PHE A 286 22.50 -4.39 -1.83
C PHE A 286 22.91 -5.69 -1.15
N TYR A 287 22.74 -5.75 0.18
CA TYR A 287 23.01 -6.91 1.02
C TYR A 287 21.77 -7.41 1.73
N ALA A 288 21.49 -8.73 1.61
CA ALA A 288 20.42 -9.39 2.35
C ALA A 288 20.93 -9.80 3.74
N LYS A 289 20.98 -8.85 4.67
CA LYS A 289 21.49 -9.03 6.04
C LYS A 289 20.67 -8.23 7.03
N ASP A 290 20.81 -8.54 8.31
CA ASP A 290 20.38 -7.66 9.39
C ASP A 290 21.30 -6.43 9.43
N ALA A 291 20.74 -5.26 9.68
CA ALA A 291 21.47 -3.99 9.76
C ALA A 291 21.82 -3.60 11.21
N GLY A 292 21.32 -4.36 12.21
CA GLY A 292 21.62 -4.20 13.63
C GLY A 292 22.80 -5.02 14.10
#